data_0af3721fdf63d8bcf462f3ed0c0a4a2d
#
_entry.id   0af3721fdf63d8bcf462f3ed0c0a4a2d
#
_cell.length_a   1.000
_cell.length_b   1.000
_cell.length_c   1.000
_cell.angle_alpha   90.00
_cell.angle_beta   90.00
_cell.angle_gamma   90.00
#
_symmetry.space_group_name_H-M   'P 1'
#
loop_
_entity.id
_entity.type
_entity.pdbx_description
1 polymer ?
#
loop_
_entity_poly.entity_id
_entity_poly.type
_entity_poly.pdbx_seq_one_letter_code
_entity_poly.pdbx_strand_id
1 'polypeptide(L)'
;MSQANANFTKNSPNTESKVSDSGQLKEFRTPPHNLAIEQAVLAALMTVAESFEQVGDLLKENDFYATRHKYIYRAVEKLAQENSPYDAVLVNDWLLKQNLLDAIGGEEYLMQLMADSPSSFYNLETYANKIKEFSTLRSMIKVSSDILQNAYDTKGRPVSEILDLAETQIFSLAEQHNNNKKDSGPKSISSVTADVISKLDELSKLDGNITGLTTGFLELDNKTSGMQAGDLIIVAARPSMGKTTFAMNLVESVLQYNRLPALV
;
A
#
# COMPACT_ATOMS: atom_id res chain seq x y z
N MET A 1 -50.64 36.72 66.50
CA MET A 1 -51.80 35.93 65.99
C MET A 1 -51.46 35.47 64.59
N SER A 2 -51.59 34.25 64.40
CA SER A 2 -51.70 33.43 63.20
C SER A 2 -50.39 32.83 62.66
N GLN A 3 -50.35 31.56 62.85
CA GLN A 3 -49.36 30.56 62.42
C GLN A 3 -49.46 30.32 60.93
N ALA A 4 -48.36 30.11 60.28
CA ALA A 4 -48.27 29.51 58.96
C ALA A 4 -47.33 28.28 59.03
N ASN A 5 -47.93 27.10 58.92
CA ASN A 5 -47.24 25.83 58.81
C ASN A 5 -46.58 25.70 57.45
N ALA A 6 -45.29 25.41 57.41
CA ALA A 6 -44.56 25.02 56.26
C ALA A 6 -44.44 23.50 56.21
N ASN A 7 -45.14 22.85 55.30
CA ASN A 7 -44.96 21.45 54.96
C ASN A 7 -43.74 21.24 54.09
N PHE A 8 -42.75 20.57 54.64
CA PHE A 8 -41.56 20.08 53.91
C PHE A 8 -41.92 18.73 53.26
N THR A 9 -42.19 18.70 51.97
CA THR A 9 -42.24 17.47 51.19
C THR A 9 -40.88 17.21 50.58
N LYS A 10 -40.25 16.15 51.04
CA LYS A 10 -39.02 15.52 50.43
C LYS A 10 -39.41 14.94 49.08
N ASN A 11 -38.94 15.57 48.04
CA ASN A 11 -38.83 14.94 46.71
C ASN A 11 -37.36 14.55 46.50
N SER A 12 -37.07 13.27 46.57
CA SER A 12 -35.85 12.66 46.03
C SER A 12 -35.97 12.52 44.53
N PRO A 13 -35.06 13.04 43.71
CA PRO A 13 -35.03 12.66 42.30
C PRO A 13 -34.40 11.30 42.17
N ASN A 14 -35.22 10.33 41.77
CA ASN A 14 -34.82 9.03 41.30
C ASN A 14 -34.02 9.22 40.00
N THR A 15 -32.70 9.13 40.11
CA THR A 15 -31.79 9.16 38.93
C THR A 15 -31.82 7.78 38.31
N GLU A 16 -32.86 7.49 37.56
CA GLU A 16 -32.78 6.44 36.56
C GLU A 16 -31.73 6.86 35.53
N SER A 17 -30.57 6.23 35.62
CA SER A 17 -29.56 6.24 34.57
C SER A 17 -30.19 5.64 33.31
N LYS A 18 -30.71 6.49 32.44
CA LYS A 18 -30.95 6.15 31.04
C LYS A 18 -29.60 5.77 30.47
N VAL A 19 -29.31 4.47 30.42
CA VAL A 19 -28.37 3.89 29.49
C VAL A 19 -28.89 4.29 28.11
N SER A 20 -28.34 5.33 27.55
CA SER A 20 -28.51 5.68 26.15
C SER A 20 -27.87 4.53 25.36
N ASP A 21 -28.71 3.61 24.93
CA ASP A 21 -28.45 2.69 23.83
C ASP A 21 -28.16 3.57 22.60
N SER A 22 -26.90 4.02 22.51
CA SER A 22 -26.36 4.59 21.30
C SER A 22 -26.21 3.45 20.31
N GLY A 23 -27.34 3.04 19.76
CA GLY A 23 -27.38 2.35 18.47
C GLY A 23 -26.56 3.18 17.51
N GLN A 24 -25.28 2.87 17.40
CA GLN A 24 -24.41 3.44 16.39
C GLN A 24 -25.06 3.11 15.05
N LEU A 25 -25.75 4.09 14.49
CA LEU A 25 -26.02 4.14 13.06
C LEU A 25 -24.68 3.84 12.43
N LYS A 26 -24.51 2.64 11.85
CA LYS A 26 -23.40 2.37 10.95
C LYS A 26 -23.49 3.41 9.86
N GLU A 27 -22.80 4.52 10.04
CA GLU A 27 -22.56 5.46 8.95
C GLU A 27 -22.00 4.62 7.82
N PHE A 28 -22.75 4.48 6.75
CA PHE A 28 -22.29 3.88 5.51
C PHE A 28 -21.22 4.80 4.95
N ARG A 29 -20.01 4.64 5.46
CA ARG A 29 -18.85 5.39 4.96
C ARG A 29 -18.58 4.89 3.56
N THR A 30 -18.74 5.77 2.59
CA THR A 30 -18.35 5.47 1.22
C THR A 30 -16.83 5.23 1.17
N PRO A 31 -16.37 4.16 0.50
CA PRO A 31 -14.95 3.91 0.37
C PRO A 31 -14.21 5.11 -0.26
N PRO A 32 -12.94 5.36 0.08
CA PRO A 32 -12.18 6.48 -0.47
C PRO A 32 -12.11 6.42 -2.00
N HIS A 33 -12.53 7.49 -2.67
CA HIS A 33 -12.49 7.62 -4.12
C HIS A 33 -12.58 9.10 -4.55
N ASN A 34 -12.21 9.37 -5.79
CA ASN A 34 -12.43 10.66 -6.43
C ASN A 34 -12.72 10.45 -7.91
N LEU A 35 -14.00 10.55 -8.29
CA LEU A 35 -14.43 10.29 -9.65
C LEU A 35 -13.86 11.30 -10.65
N ALA A 36 -13.69 12.58 -10.25
CA ALA A 36 -13.12 13.59 -11.13
C ALA A 36 -11.66 13.30 -11.50
N ILE A 37 -10.87 12.77 -10.57
CA ILE A 37 -9.49 12.35 -10.85
C ILE A 37 -9.48 11.13 -11.78
N GLU A 38 -10.37 10.15 -11.56
CA GLU A 38 -10.49 8.98 -12.43
C GLU A 38 -10.86 9.38 -13.86
N GLN A 39 -11.84 10.28 -14.01
CA GLN A 39 -12.25 10.81 -15.30
C GLN A 39 -11.12 11.55 -16.00
N ALA A 40 -10.38 12.39 -15.27
CA ALA A 40 -9.24 13.14 -15.82
C ALA A 40 -8.13 12.22 -16.34
N VAL A 41 -7.82 11.12 -15.61
CA VAL A 41 -6.83 10.13 -16.07
C VAL A 41 -7.31 9.41 -17.32
N LEU A 42 -8.55 8.93 -17.35
CA LEU A 42 -9.08 8.21 -18.52
C LEU A 42 -9.16 9.10 -19.77
N ALA A 43 -9.58 10.34 -19.61
CA ALA A 43 -9.60 11.29 -20.69
C ALA A 43 -8.19 11.63 -21.22
N ALA A 44 -7.22 11.79 -20.31
CA ALA A 44 -5.81 12.01 -20.70
C ALA A 44 -5.27 10.81 -21.47
N LEU A 45 -5.55 9.60 -21.05
CA LEU A 45 -5.15 8.37 -21.73
C LEU A 45 -5.71 8.32 -23.17
N MET A 46 -6.98 8.63 -23.36
CA MET A 46 -7.62 8.59 -24.70
C MET A 46 -7.26 9.77 -25.61
N THR A 47 -6.63 10.83 -25.08
CA THR A 47 -6.32 12.03 -25.86
C THR A 47 -4.85 12.13 -26.24
N VAL A 48 -3.95 11.69 -25.36
CA VAL A 48 -2.50 11.83 -25.55
C VAL A 48 -1.90 10.49 -25.95
N ALA A 49 -1.31 10.45 -27.14
CA ALA A 49 -0.56 9.27 -27.59
C ALA A 49 0.57 8.95 -26.59
N GLU A 50 0.86 7.66 -26.41
CA GLU A 50 1.93 7.14 -25.53
C GLU A 50 1.75 7.47 -24.04
N SER A 51 0.62 8.08 -23.64
CA SER A 51 0.34 8.41 -22.23
C SER A 51 0.22 7.16 -21.34
N PHE A 52 -0.18 6.02 -21.91
CA PHE A 52 -0.26 4.76 -21.19
C PHE A 52 1.09 4.28 -20.69
N GLU A 53 2.19 4.54 -21.40
CA GLU A 53 3.55 4.18 -20.97
C GLU A 53 3.96 4.83 -19.65
N GLN A 54 3.38 6.01 -19.34
CA GLN A 54 3.68 6.74 -18.11
C GLN A 54 2.97 6.13 -16.87
N VAL A 55 1.83 5.47 -17.06
CA VAL A 55 0.97 5.04 -15.93
C VAL A 55 0.57 3.57 -15.98
N GLY A 56 0.85 2.86 -17.07
CA GLY A 56 0.47 1.47 -17.26
C GLY A 56 1.10 0.53 -16.21
N ASP A 57 2.34 0.81 -15.78
CA ASP A 57 3.00 0.06 -14.71
C ASP A 57 2.46 0.41 -13.32
N LEU A 58 1.89 1.60 -13.16
CA LEU A 58 1.42 2.12 -11.88
C LEU A 58 -0.03 1.70 -11.58
N LEU A 59 -0.90 1.81 -12.59
CA LEU A 59 -2.33 1.58 -12.46
C LEU A 59 -2.74 0.21 -13.03
N LYS A 60 -3.76 -0.36 -12.39
CA LYS A 60 -4.46 -1.55 -12.85
C LYS A 60 -5.96 -1.27 -12.88
N GLU A 61 -6.71 -2.03 -13.66
CA GLU A 61 -8.17 -1.93 -13.74
C GLU A 61 -8.85 -1.82 -12.36
N ASN A 62 -8.43 -2.65 -11.41
CA ASN A 62 -9.02 -2.69 -10.07
C ASN A 62 -8.69 -1.48 -9.20
N ASP A 63 -7.79 -0.60 -9.61
CA ASP A 63 -7.47 0.63 -8.90
C ASP A 63 -8.54 1.71 -9.06
N PHE A 64 -9.40 1.59 -10.06
CA PHE A 64 -10.54 2.47 -10.25
C PHE A 64 -11.71 2.09 -9.34
N TYR A 65 -12.42 3.08 -8.83
CA TYR A 65 -13.60 2.87 -7.99
C TYR A 65 -14.85 2.58 -8.82
N ALA A 66 -15.13 3.43 -9.81
CA ALA A 66 -16.31 3.27 -10.64
C ALA A 66 -16.15 2.10 -11.62
N THR A 67 -17.14 1.19 -11.65
CA THR A 67 -17.10 0.01 -12.53
C THR A 67 -16.99 0.40 -14.00
N ARG A 68 -17.65 1.49 -14.42
CA ARG A 68 -17.55 2.03 -15.78
C ARG A 68 -16.12 2.47 -16.12
N HIS A 69 -15.40 3.06 -15.18
CA HIS A 69 -14.01 3.47 -15.36
C HIS A 69 -13.07 2.28 -15.47
N LYS A 70 -13.34 1.19 -14.73
CA LYS A 70 -12.61 -0.08 -14.87
C LYS A 70 -12.70 -0.63 -16.30
N TYR A 71 -13.90 -0.63 -16.87
CA TYR A 71 -14.09 -1.14 -18.24
C TYR A 71 -13.39 -0.28 -19.29
N ILE A 72 -13.44 1.05 -19.14
CA ILE A 72 -12.73 1.96 -20.04
C ILE A 72 -11.22 1.75 -19.92
N TYR A 73 -10.67 1.67 -18.70
CA TYR A 73 -9.25 1.44 -18.50
C TYR A 73 -8.81 0.08 -19.06
N ARG A 74 -9.60 -0.98 -18.87
CA ARG A 74 -9.36 -2.30 -19.48
C ARG A 74 -9.29 -2.23 -20.99
N ALA A 75 -10.16 -1.46 -21.64
CA ALA A 75 -10.13 -1.26 -23.08
C ALA A 75 -8.83 -0.57 -23.53
N VAL A 76 -8.43 0.51 -22.85
CA VAL A 76 -7.19 1.23 -23.10
C VAL A 76 -5.98 0.30 -22.90
N GLU A 77 -5.92 -0.44 -21.80
CA GLU A 77 -4.84 -1.39 -21.50
C GLU A 77 -4.70 -2.47 -22.57
N LYS A 78 -5.82 -3.03 -23.04
CA LYS A 78 -5.80 -4.06 -24.09
C LYS A 78 -5.35 -3.52 -25.43
N LEU A 79 -5.83 -2.37 -25.86
CA LEU A 79 -5.40 -1.72 -27.09
C LEU A 79 -3.91 -1.36 -27.04
N ALA A 80 -3.43 -0.84 -25.91
CA ALA A 80 -2.02 -0.52 -25.71
C ALA A 80 -1.13 -1.79 -25.76
N GLN A 81 -1.56 -2.91 -25.15
CA GLN A 81 -0.86 -4.20 -25.23
C GLN A 81 -0.77 -4.74 -26.67
N GLU A 82 -1.75 -4.44 -27.51
CA GLU A 82 -1.79 -4.81 -28.92
C GLU A 82 -1.03 -3.81 -29.82
N ASN A 83 -0.35 -2.81 -29.24
CA ASN A 83 0.28 -1.71 -29.95
C ASN A 83 -0.69 -0.97 -30.89
N SER A 84 -1.97 -0.94 -30.55
CA SER A 84 -3.02 -0.24 -31.29
C SER A 84 -3.26 1.14 -30.63
N PRO A 85 -3.67 2.15 -31.42
CA PRO A 85 -4.13 3.40 -30.82
C PRO A 85 -5.31 3.15 -29.88
N TYR A 86 -5.37 3.92 -28.79
CA TYR A 86 -6.40 3.80 -27.75
C TYR A 86 -7.18 5.11 -27.57
N ASP A 87 -7.47 5.78 -28.69
CA ASP A 87 -8.35 6.94 -28.72
C ASP A 87 -9.81 6.56 -28.40
N ALA A 88 -10.64 7.57 -28.14
CA ALA A 88 -12.03 7.35 -27.74
C ALA A 88 -12.82 6.53 -28.78
N VAL A 89 -12.50 6.60 -30.07
CA VAL A 89 -13.21 5.89 -31.13
C VAL A 89 -12.89 4.39 -31.07
N LEU A 90 -11.62 4.02 -30.95
CA LEU A 90 -11.18 2.64 -30.87
C LEU A 90 -11.55 2.01 -29.51
N VAL A 91 -11.53 2.76 -28.42
CA VAL A 91 -12.03 2.34 -27.10
C VAL A 91 -13.53 2.05 -27.19
N ASN A 92 -14.33 2.90 -27.87
CA ASN A 92 -15.76 2.67 -28.10
C ASN A 92 -16.01 1.38 -28.90
N ASP A 93 -15.28 1.18 -30.02
CA ASP A 93 -15.40 -0.03 -30.86
C ASP A 93 -15.03 -1.30 -30.07
N TRP A 94 -13.96 -1.24 -29.26
CA TRP A 94 -13.57 -2.36 -28.41
C TRP A 94 -14.65 -2.71 -27.37
N LEU A 95 -15.19 -1.69 -26.68
CA LEU A 95 -16.25 -1.87 -25.68
C LEU A 95 -17.54 -2.41 -26.31
N LEU A 96 -17.88 -1.97 -27.52
CA LEU A 96 -19.02 -2.48 -28.29
C LEU A 96 -18.83 -3.97 -28.60
N LYS A 97 -17.67 -4.38 -29.08
CA LYS A 97 -17.34 -5.79 -29.37
C LYS A 97 -17.40 -6.69 -28.13
N GLN A 98 -17.10 -6.14 -26.96
CA GLN A 98 -17.18 -6.86 -25.69
C GLN A 98 -18.57 -6.80 -25.01
N ASN A 99 -19.56 -6.15 -25.63
CA ASN A 99 -20.89 -5.91 -25.05
C ASN A 99 -20.82 -5.17 -23.70
N LEU A 100 -19.86 -4.28 -23.52
CA LEU A 100 -19.64 -3.48 -22.30
C LEU A 100 -20.06 -2.02 -22.45
N LEU A 101 -20.44 -1.59 -23.66
CA LEU A 101 -20.76 -0.18 -23.96
C LEU A 101 -21.94 0.32 -23.12
N ASP A 102 -22.99 -0.44 -22.98
CA ASP A 102 -24.15 -0.07 -22.15
C ASP A 102 -23.79 0.04 -20.66
N ALA A 103 -22.87 -0.81 -20.20
CA ALA A 103 -22.43 -0.82 -18.81
C ALA A 103 -21.62 0.42 -18.40
N ILE A 104 -21.03 1.11 -19.37
CA ILE A 104 -20.31 2.38 -19.10
C ILE A 104 -21.21 3.60 -19.20
N GLY A 105 -22.42 3.48 -19.77
CA GLY A 105 -23.35 4.58 -20.03
C GLY A 105 -23.40 5.03 -21.49
N GLY A 106 -22.98 4.15 -22.40
CA GLY A 106 -23.00 4.40 -23.84
C GLY A 106 -21.88 5.28 -24.36
N GLU A 107 -21.92 5.54 -25.66
CA GLU A 107 -20.97 6.44 -26.34
C GLU A 107 -21.01 7.87 -25.78
N GLU A 108 -22.21 8.32 -25.36
CA GLU A 108 -22.38 9.66 -24.77
C GLU A 108 -21.47 9.89 -23.57
N TYR A 109 -21.27 8.86 -22.73
CA TYR A 109 -20.39 9.00 -21.57
C TYR A 109 -18.91 9.18 -21.98
N LEU A 110 -18.46 8.47 -23.01
CA LEU A 110 -17.10 8.67 -23.52
C LEU A 110 -16.92 10.08 -24.11
N MET A 111 -17.89 10.57 -24.84
CA MET A 111 -17.87 11.94 -25.40
C MET A 111 -17.88 13.00 -24.29
N GLN A 112 -18.72 12.81 -23.25
CA GLN A 112 -18.74 13.71 -22.10
C GLN A 112 -17.38 13.70 -21.38
N LEU A 113 -16.80 12.54 -21.18
CA LEU A 113 -15.50 12.37 -20.51
C LEU A 113 -14.39 13.12 -21.24
N MET A 114 -14.44 13.14 -22.57
CA MET A 114 -13.51 13.89 -23.41
C MET A 114 -13.75 15.40 -23.35
N ALA A 115 -15.03 15.82 -23.30
CA ALA A 115 -15.41 17.23 -23.28
C ALA A 115 -15.11 17.90 -21.92
N ASP A 116 -15.35 17.17 -20.81
CA ASP A 116 -15.15 17.68 -19.44
C ASP A 116 -13.69 17.62 -18.98
N SER A 117 -12.78 17.11 -19.81
CA SER A 117 -11.38 16.98 -19.45
C SER A 117 -10.67 18.33 -19.50
N PRO A 118 -10.32 18.92 -18.37
CA PRO A 118 -9.46 20.09 -18.36
C PRO A 118 -8.07 19.69 -18.82
N SER A 119 -7.24 20.66 -19.18
CA SER A 119 -5.83 20.60 -19.61
C SER A 119 -4.88 19.88 -18.61
N SER A 120 -5.33 18.78 -18.00
CA SER A 120 -4.70 18.02 -16.92
C SER A 120 -3.62 17.04 -17.39
N PHE A 121 -3.22 17.09 -18.67
CA PHE A 121 -2.19 16.20 -19.22
C PHE A 121 -0.83 16.33 -18.51
N TYR A 122 -0.52 17.52 -17.98
CA TYR A 122 0.72 17.79 -17.25
C TYR A 122 0.81 17.07 -15.89
N ASN A 123 -0.29 16.57 -15.36
CA ASN A 123 -0.37 15.98 -14.01
C ASN A 123 -0.80 14.51 -14.00
N LEU A 124 -0.71 13.82 -15.14
CA LEU A 124 -1.19 12.45 -15.30
C LEU A 124 -0.61 11.50 -14.24
N GLU A 125 0.70 11.54 -14.04
CA GLU A 125 1.37 10.70 -13.03
C GLU A 125 0.90 11.04 -11.59
N THR A 126 0.71 12.33 -11.30
CA THR A 126 0.21 12.76 -9.98
C THR A 126 -1.21 12.25 -9.72
N TYR A 127 -2.07 12.30 -10.72
CA TYR A 127 -3.44 11.79 -10.61
C TYR A 127 -3.47 10.26 -10.53
N ALA A 128 -2.63 9.58 -11.29
CA ALA A 128 -2.48 8.14 -11.22
C ALA A 128 -2.01 7.68 -9.83
N ASN A 129 -1.02 8.35 -9.25
CA ASN A 129 -0.57 8.12 -7.88
C ASN A 129 -1.73 8.30 -6.87
N LYS A 130 -2.58 9.32 -7.08
CA LYS A 130 -3.73 9.56 -6.20
C LYS A 130 -4.80 8.48 -6.29
N ILE A 131 -5.08 7.98 -7.50
CA ILE A 131 -5.96 6.79 -7.68
C ILE A 131 -5.38 5.59 -6.94
N LYS A 132 -4.05 5.39 -7.03
CA LYS A 132 -3.35 4.30 -6.35
C LYS A 132 -3.44 4.40 -4.83
N GLU A 133 -3.28 5.59 -4.26
CA GLU A 133 -3.49 5.83 -2.83
C GLU A 133 -4.92 5.43 -2.41
N PHE A 134 -5.95 5.87 -3.13
CA PHE A 134 -7.33 5.50 -2.82
C PHE A 134 -7.57 4.00 -2.98
N SER A 135 -6.99 3.36 -3.97
CA SER A 135 -7.06 1.92 -4.16
C SER A 135 -6.44 1.16 -2.98
N THR A 136 -5.27 1.60 -2.52
CA THR A 136 -4.60 1.03 -1.34
C THR A 136 -5.46 1.17 -0.09
N LEU A 137 -6.06 2.34 0.13
CA LEU A 137 -6.96 2.56 1.26
C LEU A 137 -8.21 1.64 1.19
N ARG A 138 -8.78 1.44 0.00
CA ARG A 138 -9.90 0.50 -0.19
C ARG A 138 -9.50 -0.93 0.10
N SER A 139 -8.31 -1.34 -0.34
CA SER A 139 -7.75 -2.67 -0.07
C SER A 139 -7.53 -2.86 1.43
N MET A 140 -7.03 -1.83 2.13
CA MET A 140 -6.86 -1.84 3.59
C MET A 140 -8.20 -1.98 4.32
N ILE A 141 -9.23 -1.25 3.89
CA ILE A 141 -10.58 -1.38 4.44
C ILE A 141 -11.11 -2.81 4.25
N LYS A 142 -10.93 -3.38 3.05
CA LYS A 142 -11.36 -4.75 2.75
C LYS A 142 -10.65 -5.77 3.64
N VAL A 143 -9.32 -5.74 3.71
CA VAL A 143 -8.52 -6.65 4.53
C VAL A 143 -8.92 -6.53 6.01
N SER A 144 -9.08 -5.30 6.53
CA SER A 144 -9.52 -5.09 7.91
C SER A 144 -10.92 -5.65 8.17
N SER A 145 -11.83 -5.54 7.20
CA SER A 145 -13.17 -6.12 7.30
C SER A 145 -13.14 -7.65 7.29
N ASP A 146 -12.29 -8.24 6.45
CA ASP A 146 -12.11 -9.70 6.37
C ASP A 146 -11.49 -10.24 7.67
N ILE A 147 -10.51 -9.55 8.25
CA ILE A 147 -9.92 -9.88 9.55
C ILE A 147 -10.98 -9.81 10.65
N LEU A 148 -11.76 -8.73 10.67
CA LEU A 148 -12.84 -8.54 11.64
C LEU A 148 -13.88 -9.67 11.54
N GLN A 149 -14.30 -10.03 10.33
CA GLN A 149 -15.26 -11.10 10.09
C GLN A 149 -14.71 -12.46 10.54
N ASN A 150 -13.44 -12.76 10.25
CA ASN A 150 -12.78 -14.00 10.69
C ASN A 150 -12.64 -14.08 12.22
N ALA A 151 -12.47 -12.95 12.91
CA ALA A 151 -12.41 -12.88 14.36
C ALA A 151 -13.77 -13.13 15.03
N TYR A 152 -14.88 -12.65 14.41
CA TYR A 152 -16.24 -12.92 14.90
C TYR A 152 -16.73 -14.33 14.57
N ASP A 153 -16.40 -14.84 13.37
CA ASP A 153 -16.78 -16.18 12.92
C ASP A 153 -15.55 -17.04 12.68
N THR A 154 -15.08 -17.67 13.76
CA THR A 154 -13.87 -18.50 13.74
C THR A 154 -14.01 -19.78 12.93
N LYS A 155 -15.25 -20.25 12.67
CA LYS A 155 -15.55 -21.53 11.99
C LYS A 155 -14.80 -22.73 12.59
N GLY A 156 -14.55 -22.69 13.91
CA GLY A 156 -13.84 -23.74 14.65
C GLY A 156 -12.31 -23.74 14.44
N ARG A 157 -11.74 -22.73 13.78
CA ARG A 157 -10.28 -22.58 13.63
C ARG A 157 -9.65 -22.12 14.94
N PRO A 158 -8.43 -22.58 15.27
CA PRO A 158 -7.70 -22.10 16.43
C PRO A 158 -7.28 -20.62 16.23
N VAL A 159 -7.13 -19.91 17.35
CA VAL A 159 -6.76 -18.48 17.34
C VAL A 159 -5.44 -18.22 16.62
N SER A 160 -4.46 -19.14 16.74
CA SER A 160 -3.18 -19.03 16.04
C SER A 160 -3.35 -18.98 14.53
N GLU A 161 -4.19 -19.84 13.96
CA GLU A 161 -4.45 -19.85 12.51
C GLU A 161 -5.11 -18.55 12.02
N ILE A 162 -6.01 -17.97 12.84
CA ILE A 162 -6.66 -16.70 12.50
C ILE A 162 -5.63 -15.56 12.52
N LEU A 163 -4.69 -15.58 13.47
CA LEU A 163 -3.60 -14.60 13.52
C LEU A 163 -2.66 -14.72 12.32
N ASP A 164 -2.24 -15.95 11.98
CA ASP A 164 -1.37 -16.21 10.82
C ASP A 164 -2.03 -15.73 9.50
N LEU A 165 -3.34 -15.94 9.36
CA LEU A 165 -4.11 -15.42 8.22
C LEU A 165 -4.14 -13.90 8.19
N ALA A 166 -4.34 -13.25 9.33
CA ALA A 166 -4.36 -11.80 9.42
C ALA A 166 -2.98 -11.21 9.07
N GLU A 167 -1.90 -11.78 9.59
CA GLU A 167 -0.53 -11.38 9.28
C GLU A 167 -0.24 -11.52 7.78
N THR A 168 -0.60 -12.67 7.18
CA THR A 168 -0.42 -12.91 5.76
C THR A 168 -1.17 -11.89 4.90
N GLN A 169 -2.40 -11.55 5.25
CA GLN A 169 -3.20 -10.56 4.51
C GLN A 169 -2.60 -9.15 4.62
N ILE A 170 -2.14 -8.74 5.79
CA ILE A 170 -1.50 -7.44 6.00
C ILE A 170 -0.16 -7.38 5.26
N PHE A 171 0.64 -8.45 5.35
CA PHE A 171 1.93 -8.53 4.68
C PHE A 171 1.78 -8.43 3.16
N SER A 172 0.85 -9.19 2.57
CA SER A 172 0.59 -9.14 1.12
C SER A 172 0.15 -7.74 0.65
N LEU A 173 -0.63 -7.02 1.46
CA LEU A 173 -1.02 -5.64 1.16
C LEU A 173 0.19 -4.69 1.19
N ALA A 174 1.06 -4.84 2.20
CA ALA A 174 2.28 -4.04 2.33
C ALA A 174 3.25 -4.31 1.18
N GLU A 175 3.41 -5.57 0.77
CA GLU A 175 4.25 -5.97 -0.35
C GLU A 175 3.74 -5.40 -1.68
N GLN A 176 2.43 -5.49 -1.94
CA GLN A 176 1.81 -4.87 -3.13
C GLN A 176 2.03 -3.35 -3.16
N HIS A 177 1.98 -2.68 -2.02
CA HIS A 177 2.23 -1.24 -1.94
C HIS A 177 3.71 -0.91 -2.19
N ASN A 178 4.63 -1.70 -1.66
CA ASN A 178 6.07 -1.50 -1.84
C ASN A 178 6.53 -1.80 -3.26
N ASN A 179 6.01 -2.85 -3.90
CA ASN A 179 6.34 -3.21 -5.28
C ASN A 179 5.87 -2.14 -6.29
N ASN A 180 4.87 -1.33 -5.92
CA ASN A 180 4.40 -0.21 -6.74
C ASN A 180 5.21 1.09 -6.52
N LYS A 181 6.06 1.16 -5.48
CA LYS A 181 7.05 2.23 -5.39
C LYS A 181 8.14 1.90 -6.40
N LYS A 182 8.38 2.80 -7.35
CA LYS A 182 9.31 2.73 -8.49
C LYS A 182 10.77 2.32 -8.19
N ASP A 183 11.03 1.54 -7.13
CA ASP A 183 12.37 1.07 -6.80
C ASP A 183 12.82 -0.16 -7.60
N SER A 184 11.89 -0.79 -8.37
CA SER A 184 12.19 -2.00 -9.16
C SER A 184 12.47 -1.73 -10.64
N GLY A 185 12.28 -0.51 -11.14
CA GLY A 185 12.58 -0.13 -12.54
C GLY A 185 13.99 0.42 -12.72
N PRO A 186 14.47 0.59 -13.98
CA PRO A 186 15.73 1.27 -14.27
C PRO A 186 15.69 2.69 -13.71
N LYS A 187 16.51 2.95 -12.68
CA LYS A 187 16.64 4.30 -12.10
C LYS A 187 17.43 5.20 -13.03
N SER A 188 17.06 6.48 -13.11
CA SER A 188 17.87 7.46 -13.81
C SER A 188 19.29 7.49 -13.22
N ILE A 189 20.30 7.55 -14.08
CA ILE A 189 21.71 7.57 -13.65
C ILE A 189 21.99 8.75 -12.70
N SER A 190 21.31 9.87 -12.89
CA SER A 190 21.45 11.05 -12.03
C SER A 190 20.95 10.80 -10.59
N SER A 191 19.83 10.07 -10.40
CA SER A 191 19.32 9.73 -9.08
C SER A 191 20.23 8.70 -8.38
N VAL A 192 20.69 7.69 -9.12
CA VAL A 192 21.63 6.68 -8.59
C VAL A 192 22.95 7.34 -8.19
N THR A 193 23.45 8.28 -8.99
CA THR A 193 24.70 9.00 -8.67
C THR A 193 24.54 9.84 -7.39
N ALA A 194 23.41 10.50 -7.19
CA ALA A 194 23.15 11.25 -5.96
C ALA A 194 23.13 10.34 -4.73
N ASP A 195 22.48 9.18 -4.82
CA ASP A 195 22.42 8.17 -3.75
C ASP A 195 23.83 7.63 -3.42
N VAL A 196 24.63 7.33 -4.47
CA VAL A 196 26.01 6.85 -4.32
C VAL A 196 26.89 7.90 -3.65
N ILE A 197 26.80 9.18 -4.07
CA ILE A 197 27.58 10.26 -3.45
C ILE A 197 27.24 10.42 -1.98
N SER A 198 25.92 10.39 -1.63
CA SER A 198 25.47 10.45 -0.23
C SER A 198 26.04 9.29 0.59
N LYS A 199 26.01 8.08 0.03
CA LYS A 199 26.55 6.89 0.69
C LYS A 199 28.07 6.94 0.87
N LEU A 200 28.81 7.47 -0.12
CA LEU A 200 30.25 7.68 -0.01
C LEU A 200 30.59 8.73 1.05
N ASP A 201 29.78 9.79 1.17
CA ASP A 201 29.96 10.81 2.20
C ASP A 201 29.68 10.28 3.62
N GLU A 202 28.70 9.39 3.77
CA GLU A 202 28.47 8.66 5.02
C GLU A 202 29.64 7.73 5.37
N LEU A 203 30.11 6.94 4.39
CA LEU A 203 31.24 6.02 4.61
C LEU A 203 32.54 6.75 4.92
N SER A 204 32.75 7.94 4.33
CA SER A 204 33.95 8.75 4.60
C SER A 204 34.00 9.34 6.01
N LYS A 205 32.85 9.42 6.70
CA LYS A 205 32.72 9.90 8.09
C LYS A 205 32.89 8.80 9.12
N LEU A 206 32.96 7.51 8.69
CA LEU A 206 33.19 6.40 9.59
C LEU A 206 34.70 6.31 9.88
N ASP A 207 35.07 6.51 11.15
CA ASP A 207 36.43 6.30 11.64
C ASP A 207 36.69 4.78 11.78
N GLY A 208 37.11 4.09 10.68
CA GLY A 208 37.44 2.69 10.73
C GLY A 208 37.37 1.96 9.39
N ASN A 209 38.02 0.80 9.27
CA ASN A 209 37.98 -0.04 8.07
C ASN A 209 36.72 -0.91 7.97
N ILE A 210 35.81 -0.87 8.95
CA ILE A 210 34.61 -1.71 9.01
C ILE A 210 33.45 -0.89 8.52
N THR A 211 32.96 -1.19 7.31
CA THR A 211 31.84 -0.50 6.67
C THR A 211 30.50 -1.22 6.88
N GLY A 212 30.54 -2.48 7.31
CA GLY A 212 29.38 -3.32 7.61
C GLY A 212 29.18 -3.57 9.10
N LEU A 213 28.30 -4.53 9.43
CA LEU A 213 28.09 -4.98 10.79
C LEU A 213 29.31 -5.75 11.29
N THR A 214 29.84 -5.39 12.45
CA THR A 214 30.97 -6.14 13.06
C THR A 214 30.55 -7.55 13.46
N THR A 215 31.37 -8.50 13.15
CA THR A 215 31.20 -9.90 13.55
C THR A 215 31.66 -10.18 14.98
N GLY A 216 32.39 -9.23 15.59
CA GLY A 216 33.07 -9.41 16.89
C GLY A 216 34.40 -10.16 16.80
N PHE A 217 34.76 -10.67 15.61
CA PHE A 217 36.05 -11.31 15.35
C PHE A 217 36.95 -10.37 14.55
N LEU A 218 37.87 -9.72 15.22
CA LEU A 218 38.68 -8.63 14.67
C LEU A 218 39.39 -9.03 13.35
N GLU A 219 39.97 -10.23 13.27
CA GLU A 219 40.64 -10.69 12.06
C GLU A 219 39.67 -10.93 10.89
N LEU A 220 38.46 -11.39 11.19
CA LEU A 220 37.43 -11.57 10.19
C LEU A 220 36.94 -10.21 9.69
N ASP A 221 36.62 -9.28 10.59
CA ASP A 221 36.21 -7.95 10.27
C ASP A 221 37.24 -7.18 9.45
N ASN A 222 38.53 -7.32 9.76
CA ASN A 222 39.61 -6.72 8.97
C ASN A 222 39.73 -7.29 7.54
N LYS A 223 39.31 -8.54 7.31
CA LYS A 223 39.30 -9.18 5.99
C LYS A 223 38.08 -8.94 5.17
N THR A 224 36.93 -8.80 5.83
CA THR A 224 35.60 -8.68 5.18
C THR A 224 35.05 -7.26 5.23
N SER A 225 35.63 -6.36 6.02
CA SER A 225 35.08 -5.04 6.36
C SER A 225 33.70 -5.11 7.06
N GLY A 226 33.48 -6.24 7.77
CA GLY A 226 32.17 -6.54 8.39
C GLY A 226 31.16 -7.18 7.44
N MET A 227 29.99 -7.52 7.96
CA MET A 227 28.88 -8.10 7.16
C MET A 227 28.09 -6.98 6.48
N GLN A 228 27.95 -7.06 5.17
CA GLN A 228 27.22 -6.04 4.40
C GLN A 228 25.73 -6.39 4.25
N ALA A 229 24.88 -5.38 4.15
CA ALA A 229 23.46 -5.57 3.92
C ALA A 229 23.23 -6.21 2.53
N GLY A 230 22.45 -7.29 2.48
CA GLY A 230 22.14 -8.02 1.26
C GLY A 230 23.10 -9.16 0.92
N ASP A 231 24.19 -9.34 1.66
CA ASP A 231 25.11 -10.44 1.44
C ASP A 231 24.54 -11.78 1.92
N LEU A 232 24.79 -12.83 1.15
CA LEU A 232 24.55 -14.21 1.55
C LEU A 232 25.85 -14.82 2.11
N ILE A 233 25.89 -15.05 3.42
CA ILE A 233 27.05 -15.61 4.11
C ILE A 233 26.81 -17.10 4.41
N ILE A 234 27.59 -17.99 3.80
CA ILE A 234 27.49 -19.43 3.99
C ILE A 234 28.63 -19.93 4.90
N VAL A 235 28.24 -20.44 6.06
CA VAL A 235 29.17 -21.06 7.00
C VAL A 235 29.09 -22.59 6.88
N ALA A 236 30.14 -23.19 6.37
CA ALA A 236 30.27 -24.65 6.22
C ALA A 236 31.36 -25.22 7.13
N ALA A 237 31.03 -26.31 7.80
CA ALA A 237 31.99 -27.05 8.62
C ALA A 237 31.53 -28.51 8.80
N ARG A 238 32.46 -29.41 9.19
CA ARG A 238 32.12 -30.79 9.56
C ARG A 238 31.16 -30.80 10.77
N PRO A 239 30.40 -31.87 10.97
CA PRO A 239 29.58 -32.03 12.17
C PRO A 239 30.42 -31.83 13.45
N SER A 240 29.85 -31.20 14.46
CA SER A 240 30.45 -30.93 15.77
C SER A 240 31.62 -29.91 15.77
N MET A 241 31.86 -29.18 14.68
CA MET A 241 32.90 -28.14 14.60
C MET A 241 32.47 -26.76 15.09
N GLY A 242 31.35 -26.65 15.74
CA GLY A 242 30.88 -25.38 16.35
C GLY A 242 30.22 -24.40 15.41
N LYS A 243 29.61 -24.82 14.26
CA LYS A 243 28.88 -23.91 13.34
C LYS A 243 27.81 -23.08 14.04
N THR A 244 26.98 -23.75 14.82
CA THR A 244 25.89 -23.10 15.56
C THR A 244 26.45 -22.14 16.61
N THR A 245 27.54 -22.54 17.31
CA THR A 245 28.20 -21.67 18.27
C THR A 245 28.75 -20.41 17.61
N PHE A 246 29.35 -20.56 16.43
CA PHE A 246 29.83 -19.41 15.65
C PHE A 246 28.68 -18.47 15.26
N ALA A 247 27.57 -19.03 14.76
CA ALA A 247 26.38 -18.22 14.42
C ALA A 247 25.81 -17.49 15.64
N MET A 248 25.73 -18.15 16.79
CA MET A 248 25.28 -17.53 18.03
C MET A 248 26.20 -16.42 18.52
N ASN A 249 27.53 -16.58 18.37
CA ASN A 249 28.48 -15.51 18.69
C ASN A 249 28.35 -14.30 17.77
N LEU A 250 27.99 -14.50 16.49
CA LEU A 250 27.67 -13.38 15.57
C LEU A 250 26.41 -12.64 16.05
N VAL A 251 25.35 -13.37 16.44
CA VAL A 251 24.15 -12.78 17.00
C VAL A 251 24.44 -11.98 18.26
N GLU A 252 25.23 -12.55 19.18
CA GLU A 252 25.67 -11.86 20.40
C GLU A 252 26.42 -10.57 20.07
N SER A 253 27.33 -10.61 19.12
CA SER A 253 28.07 -9.42 18.67
C SER A 253 27.14 -8.34 18.11
N VAL A 254 26.16 -8.70 17.28
CA VAL A 254 25.19 -7.75 16.74
C VAL A 254 24.36 -7.09 17.84
N LEU A 255 23.95 -7.85 18.85
CA LEU A 255 23.18 -7.35 19.98
C LEU A 255 24.01 -6.41 20.89
N GLN A 256 25.26 -6.78 21.17
CA GLN A 256 26.11 -6.03 22.10
C GLN A 256 26.72 -4.79 21.48
N TYR A 257 27.31 -4.90 20.30
CA TYR A 257 28.07 -3.82 19.66
C TYR A 257 27.20 -2.94 18.78
N ASN A 258 26.28 -3.51 18.02
CA ASN A 258 25.44 -2.75 17.07
C ASN A 258 24.07 -2.37 17.66
N ARG A 259 23.67 -2.95 18.78
CA ARG A 259 22.35 -2.75 19.44
C ARG A 259 21.17 -2.95 18.51
N LEU A 260 21.32 -3.83 17.52
CA LEU A 260 20.31 -4.18 16.54
C LEU A 260 19.58 -5.47 16.97
N PRO A 261 18.27 -5.61 16.70
CA PRO A 261 17.58 -6.87 16.91
C PRO A 261 18.10 -7.93 15.93
N ALA A 262 18.23 -9.17 16.41
CA ALA A 262 18.61 -10.32 15.60
C ALA A 262 17.50 -11.38 15.64
N LEU A 263 17.16 -11.93 14.46
CA LEU A 263 16.26 -13.08 14.32
C LEU A 263 17.12 -14.32 14.06
N VAL A 264 16.88 -15.39 14.82
CA VAL A 264 17.63 -16.66 14.74
C VAL A 264 16.67 -17.80 14.40
#